data_6c1f845cad2aff40e9beaaf30162dc48
#
_entry.id   6c1f845cad2aff40e9beaaf30162dc48
#
_cell.length_a   1.000
_cell.length_b   1.000
_cell.length_c   1.000
_cell.angle_alpha   90.00
_cell.angle_beta   90.00
_cell.angle_gamma   90.00
#
_symmetry.space_group_name_H-M   'P 1'
#
loop_
_entity.id
_entity.type
_entity.pdbx_description
1 polymer ?
#
loop_
_entity_poly.entity_id
_entity_poly.type
_entity_poly.pdbx_seq_one_letter_code
_entity_poly.pdbx_strand_id
1 'polypeptide(L)'
;MQYRLKLAELAEKQGRPFRIALVGAGQMGRGFASQSHRLGLQVAVVADIAPERITQAFHDLGMGDPVISSDAGELNAAIAAGKPAGTTNASVASSLDVDVVVEATGVAAIGADVMYHALKAKKHVATLNVEADVTVGPMLHKIARENGVLYSVCNGDEPAEAKELVDFARDLSFEVVMAGKGKNNPFEPHSNPDSVAERAAKKHMNPKMLASFTDGSKTMIEMAALANATGLKLTKRGMIGPQASRTTLQDVFKPAGEGGVLDETGVVDYCTGDVAPGVFVVIKTDSPYVAEEMSYLSMGPGPYFALYRPYHLASVEAPMTVAKMLVNGYETLTCDSLMTEVIASTKKEHKAGEKFDGIGGYSARGVADRVDDARAENLVPIGVLQNAVAKRDLPIDHLVTYDDVELDEDATIFKLRKMQEELGI
;
A
#
# COMPACT_ATOMS: atom_id res chain seq x y z
N MET A 1 10.53 21.14 7.15
CA MET A 1 10.53 20.87 8.62
C MET A 1 11.49 19.72 8.90
N GLN A 2 12.27 19.78 10.01
CA GLN A 2 13.17 18.68 10.38
C GLN A 2 12.45 17.77 11.40
N TYR A 3 11.77 16.74 10.94
CA TYR A 3 10.97 15.86 11.78
C TYR A 3 11.74 15.22 12.92
N ARG A 4 13.02 14.83 12.71
CA ARG A 4 13.86 14.28 13.78
C ARG A 4 13.99 15.22 14.98
N LEU A 5 14.15 16.52 14.73
CA LEU A 5 14.25 17.51 15.81
C LEU A 5 12.90 17.70 16.52
N LYS A 6 11.80 17.71 15.75
CA LYS A 6 10.46 17.84 16.34
C LYS A 6 10.06 16.62 17.15
N LEU A 7 10.37 15.43 16.69
CA LEU A 7 10.14 14.19 17.47
C LEU A 7 10.95 14.22 18.78
N ALA A 8 12.21 14.65 18.75
CA ALA A 8 13.02 14.77 19.95
C ALA A 8 12.43 15.79 20.95
N GLU A 9 11.99 16.97 20.48
CA GLU A 9 11.31 17.97 21.30
C GLU A 9 10.02 17.44 21.95
N LEU A 10 9.20 16.70 21.17
CA LEU A 10 7.97 16.11 21.70
C LEU A 10 8.25 14.96 22.67
N ALA A 11 9.26 14.14 22.39
CA ALA A 11 9.69 13.06 23.29
C ALA A 11 10.18 13.60 24.64
N GLU A 12 10.94 14.71 24.64
CA GLU A 12 11.36 15.40 25.85
C GLU A 12 10.16 15.92 26.65
N LYS A 13 9.19 16.56 26.00
CA LYS A 13 7.96 17.07 26.64
C LYS A 13 7.12 15.97 27.28
N GLN A 14 7.02 14.80 26.66
CA GLN A 14 6.27 13.65 27.22
C GLN A 14 7.10 12.77 28.17
N GLY A 15 8.40 13.03 28.31
CA GLY A 15 9.31 12.30 29.20
C GLY A 15 9.74 10.92 28.71
N ARG A 16 9.43 10.54 27.46
CA ARG A 16 9.85 9.29 26.83
C ARG A 16 9.86 9.38 25.31
N PRO A 17 10.60 8.50 24.59
CA PRO A 17 10.49 8.40 23.15
C PRO A 17 9.10 7.86 22.74
N PHE A 18 8.70 8.15 21.50
CA PHE A 18 7.54 7.51 20.90
C PHE A 18 7.83 6.05 20.61
N ARG A 19 6.93 5.17 21.03
CA ARG A 19 7.04 3.71 20.95
C ARG A 19 6.27 3.15 19.77
N ILE A 20 6.89 2.24 19.04
CA ILE A 20 6.31 1.56 17.90
C ILE A 20 6.22 0.07 18.18
N ALA A 21 5.08 -0.55 17.84
CA ALA A 21 4.97 -1.97 17.61
C ALA A 21 5.05 -2.23 16.10
N LEU A 22 6.06 -2.94 15.65
CA LEU A 22 6.22 -3.40 14.28
C LEU A 22 5.67 -4.81 14.13
N VAL A 23 4.71 -5.01 13.25
CA VAL A 23 4.15 -6.33 12.91
C VAL A 23 4.62 -6.74 11.51
N GLY A 24 5.41 -7.81 11.46
CA GLY A 24 6.12 -8.26 10.26
C GLY A 24 7.58 -7.81 10.24
N ALA A 25 8.51 -8.73 10.55
CA ALA A 25 9.96 -8.49 10.56
C ALA A 25 10.65 -9.06 9.30
N GLY A 26 9.96 -9.01 8.16
CA GLY A 26 10.52 -9.31 6.85
C GLY A 26 11.45 -8.20 6.35
N GLN A 27 11.81 -8.23 5.07
CA GLN A 27 12.71 -7.25 4.46
C GLN A 27 12.21 -5.80 4.67
N MET A 28 10.93 -5.54 4.43
CA MET A 28 10.34 -4.20 4.58
C MET A 28 10.31 -3.77 6.05
N GLY A 29 9.85 -4.65 6.96
CA GLY A 29 9.79 -4.34 8.39
C GLY A 29 11.15 -4.04 9.01
N ARG A 30 12.20 -4.79 8.65
CA ARG A 30 13.57 -4.54 9.15
C ARG A 30 14.13 -3.22 8.61
N GLY A 31 13.87 -2.90 7.34
CA GLY A 31 14.25 -1.59 6.77
C GLY A 31 13.54 -0.43 7.49
N PHE A 32 12.24 -0.57 7.74
CA PHE A 32 11.46 0.37 8.54
C PHE A 32 12.02 0.53 9.96
N ALA A 33 12.29 -0.58 10.67
CA ALA A 33 12.82 -0.54 12.04
C ALA A 33 14.16 0.19 12.10
N SER A 34 15.09 -0.13 11.20
CA SER A 34 16.42 0.51 11.13
C SER A 34 16.30 2.02 10.93
N GLN A 35 15.47 2.47 10.01
CA GLN A 35 15.34 3.89 9.71
C GLN A 35 14.54 4.64 10.80
N SER A 36 13.53 3.99 11.42
CA SER A 36 12.78 4.52 12.57
C SER A 36 13.71 4.80 13.74
N HIS A 37 14.59 3.87 14.07
CA HIS A 37 15.57 4.03 15.13
C HIS A 37 16.48 5.25 14.89
N ARG A 38 16.94 5.45 13.65
CA ARG A 38 17.76 6.62 13.26
C ARG A 38 16.99 7.94 13.33
N LEU A 39 15.67 7.89 13.14
CA LEU A 39 14.79 9.06 13.26
C LEU A 39 14.48 9.42 14.72
N GLY A 40 14.82 8.56 15.68
CA GLY A 40 14.57 8.74 17.11
C GLY A 40 13.25 8.15 17.60
N LEU A 41 12.64 7.28 16.81
CA LEU A 41 11.49 6.48 17.20
C LEU A 41 11.95 5.17 17.86
N GLN A 42 11.33 4.77 18.95
CA GLN A 42 11.66 3.54 19.66
C GLN A 42 10.84 2.37 19.08
N VAL A 43 11.50 1.45 18.40
CA VAL A 43 10.88 0.13 18.08
C VAL A 43 10.88 -0.67 19.39
N ALA A 44 9.78 -0.59 20.12
CA ALA A 44 9.64 -1.22 21.43
C ALA A 44 9.21 -2.68 21.34
N VAL A 45 8.42 -2.99 20.29
CA VAL A 45 7.85 -4.32 20.06
C VAL A 45 8.08 -4.73 18.62
N VAL A 46 8.43 -6.00 18.41
CA VAL A 46 8.43 -6.65 17.09
C VAL A 46 7.56 -7.92 17.19
N ALA A 47 6.63 -8.05 16.26
CA ALA A 47 5.82 -9.25 16.10
C ALA A 47 6.11 -9.92 14.75
N ASP A 48 6.43 -11.22 14.76
CA ASP A 48 6.60 -12.04 13.55
C ASP A 48 6.33 -13.51 13.92
N ILE A 49 5.82 -14.30 12.96
CA ILE A 49 5.57 -15.73 13.15
C ILE A 49 6.87 -16.52 13.40
N ALA A 50 8.03 -15.98 13.02
CA ALA A 50 9.35 -16.58 13.17
C ALA A 50 10.12 -15.85 14.30
N PRO A 51 10.31 -16.48 15.47
CA PRO A 51 10.99 -15.85 16.61
C PRO A 51 12.42 -15.39 16.30
N GLU A 52 13.11 -16.09 15.41
CA GLU A 52 14.46 -15.72 14.97
C GLU A 52 14.48 -14.39 14.23
N ARG A 53 13.42 -14.04 13.49
CA ARG A 53 13.30 -12.74 12.84
C ARG A 53 13.08 -11.61 13.83
N ILE A 54 12.35 -11.88 14.91
CA ILE A 54 12.15 -10.92 16.00
C ILE A 54 13.50 -10.58 16.65
N THR A 55 14.27 -11.60 17.04
CA THR A 55 15.60 -11.43 17.62
C THR A 55 16.54 -10.71 16.66
N GLN A 56 16.56 -11.11 15.40
CA GLN A 56 17.42 -10.50 14.38
C GLN A 56 17.07 -9.02 14.16
N ALA A 57 15.78 -8.66 14.16
CA ALA A 57 15.36 -7.27 14.00
C ALA A 57 15.93 -6.37 15.11
N PHE A 58 15.94 -6.82 16.35
CA PHE A 58 16.54 -6.07 17.46
C PHE A 58 18.06 -6.06 17.42
N HIS A 59 18.71 -7.16 17.04
CA HIS A 59 20.17 -7.19 16.86
C HIS A 59 20.62 -6.22 15.77
N ASP A 60 19.87 -6.10 14.66
CA ASP A 60 20.15 -5.13 13.59
C ASP A 60 20.09 -3.67 14.09
N LEU A 61 19.36 -3.41 15.17
CA LEU A 61 19.29 -2.10 15.84
C LEU A 61 20.39 -1.90 16.89
N GLY A 62 21.26 -2.89 17.11
CA GLY A 62 22.27 -2.87 18.17
C GLY A 62 21.67 -3.07 19.57
N MET A 63 20.47 -3.63 19.66
CA MET A 63 19.79 -3.94 20.92
C MET A 63 20.07 -5.40 21.34
N GLY A 64 19.90 -5.67 22.64
CA GLY A 64 20.04 -7.04 23.16
C GLY A 64 18.86 -7.95 22.81
N ASP A 65 18.90 -9.18 23.35
CA ASP A 65 17.85 -10.16 23.14
C ASP A 65 16.49 -9.66 23.67
N PRO A 66 15.41 -9.83 22.87
CA PRO A 66 14.09 -9.45 23.30
C PRO A 66 13.49 -10.42 24.34
N VAL A 67 12.60 -9.89 25.17
CA VAL A 67 11.67 -10.73 25.93
C VAL A 67 10.59 -11.19 24.95
N ILE A 68 10.57 -12.48 24.62
CA ILE A 68 9.57 -13.06 23.71
C ILE A 68 8.49 -13.76 24.54
N SER A 69 7.24 -13.28 24.42
CA SER A 69 6.09 -13.83 25.13
C SER A 69 4.80 -13.68 24.32
N SER A 70 3.76 -14.41 24.70
CA SER A 70 2.37 -14.17 24.27
C SER A 70 1.54 -13.48 25.38
N ASP A 71 2.12 -13.23 26.55
CA ASP A 71 1.46 -12.52 27.65
C ASP A 71 1.68 -11.01 27.54
N ALA A 72 0.60 -10.25 27.38
CA ALA A 72 0.65 -8.80 27.26
C ALA A 72 1.22 -8.10 28.52
N GLY A 73 1.05 -8.68 29.69
CA GLY A 73 1.59 -8.14 30.96
C GLY A 73 3.11 -8.24 31.00
N GLU A 74 3.68 -9.39 30.63
CA GLU A 74 5.14 -9.56 30.51
C GLU A 74 5.75 -8.62 29.49
N LEU A 75 5.13 -8.49 28.33
CA LEU A 75 5.60 -7.61 27.27
C LEU A 75 5.53 -6.14 27.70
N ASN A 76 4.44 -5.70 28.32
CA ASN A 76 4.33 -4.33 28.83
C ASN A 76 5.33 -4.04 29.97
N ALA A 77 5.64 -5.03 30.82
CA ALA A 77 6.70 -4.91 31.84
C ALA A 77 8.08 -4.74 31.18
N ALA A 78 8.38 -5.48 30.11
CA ALA A 78 9.60 -5.32 29.34
C ALA A 78 9.68 -3.93 28.69
N ILE A 79 8.60 -3.47 28.04
CA ILE A 79 8.51 -2.13 27.42
C ILE A 79 8.74 -1.04 28.48
N ALA A 80 8.09 -1.13 29.64
CA ALA A 80 8.25 -0.17 30.72
C ALA A 80 9.69 -0.13 31.27
N ALA A 81 10.38 -1.27 31.27
CA ALA A 81 11.79 -1.39 31.67
C ALA A 81 12.77 -0.97 30.56
N GLY A 82 12.29 -0.49 29.41
CA GLY A 82 13.13 -0.11 28.27
C GLY A 82 13.79 -1.28 27.54
N LYS A 83 13.30 -2.51 27.75
CA LYS A 83 13.82 -3.72 27.10
C LYS A 83 13.07 -4.01 25.80
N PRO A 84 13.74 -4.60 24.78
CA PRO A 84 13.07 -5.11 23.60
C PRO A 84 12.00 -6.14 23.94
N ALA A 85 10.83 -6.05 23.33
CA ALA A 85 9.73 -7.00 23.51
C ALA A 85 9.35 -7.64 22.17
N GLY A 86 9.08 -8.94 22.17
CA GLY A 86 8.74 -9.69 20.97
C GLY A 86 7.58 -10.64 21.17
N THR A 87 6.81 -10.89 20.13
CA THR A 87 5.71 -11.86 20.15
C THR A 87 5.54 -12.56 18.81
N THR A 88 5.15 -13.83 18.85
CA THR A 88 4.73 -14.56 17.65
C THR A 88 3.23 -14.41 17.36
N ASN A 89 2.51 -13.68 18.20
CA ASN A 89 1.08 -13.43 18.07
C ASN A 89 0.86 -11.94 17.69
N ALA A 90 0.57 -11.68 16.43
CA ALA A 90 0.35 -10.32 15.91
C ALA A 90 -0.78 -9.57 16.64
N SER A 91 -1.85 -10.27 17.05
CA SER A 91 -2.99 -9.66 17.74
C SER A 91 -2.61 -9.08 19.12
N VAL A 92 -1.61 -9.68 19.80
CA VAL A 92 -1.11 -9.15 21.08
C VAL A 92 -0.43 -7.80 20.89
N ALA A 93 0.32 -7.61 19.81
CA ALA A 93 1.04 -6.37 19.52
C ALA A 93 0.11 -5.14 19.47
N SER A 94 -1.13 -5.33 19.03
CA SER A 94 -2.14 -4.26 18.91
C SER A 94 -2.57 -3.67 20.26
N SER A 95 -2.42 -4.40 21.37
CA SER A 95 -2.90 -4.02 22.71
C SER A 95 -1.81 -3.49 23.64
N LEU A 96 -0.54 -3.52 23.21
CA LEU A 96 0.60 -3.14 24.06
C LEU A 96 0.72 -1.63 24.27
N ASP A 97 1.56 -1.22 25.25
CA ASP A 97 1.81 0.19 25.57
C ASP A 97 2.75 0.83 24.53
N VAL A 98 2.18 1.09 23.35
CA VAL A 98 2.84 1.76 22.23
C VAL A 98 1.98 2.91 21.71
N ASP A 99 2.60 3.85 21.01
CA ASP A 99 1.92 5.00 20.40
C ASP A 99 1.39 4.67 19.00
N VAL A 100 2.17 3.89 18.24
CA VAL A 100 1.86 3.54 16.85
C VAL A 100 2.07 2.04 16.63
N VAL A 101 1.12 1.42 15.95
CA VAL A 101 1.28 0.07 15.38
C VAL A 101 1.61 0.22 13.90
N VAL A 102 2.68 -0.43 13.46
CA VAL A 102 3.12 -0.43 12.06
C VAL A 102 2.94 -1.83 11.50
N GLU A 103 2.10 -1.94 10.48
CA GLU A 103 1.79 -3.20 9.83
C GLU A 103 2.64 -3.38 8.57
N ALA A 104 3.39 -4.47 8.48
CA ALA A 104 4.35 -4.76 7.41
C ALA A 104 4.36 -6.25 7.01
N THR A 105 3.27 -6.98 7.22
CA THR A 105 3.22 -8.42 6.90
C THR A 105 3.06 -8.71 5.41
N GLY A 106 2.43 -7.79 4.66
CA GLY A 106 2.09 -7.96 3.23
C GLY A 106 1.02 -9.04 3.00
N VAL A 107 0.26 -9.42 4.03
CA VAL A 107 -0.86 -10.37 3.93
C VAL A 107 -2.14 -9.62 4.29
N ALA A 108 -3.00 -9.40 3.31
CA ALA A 108 -4.18 -8.53 3.44
C ALA A 108 -5.08 -8.91 4.64
N ALA A 109 -5.39 -10.20 4.81
CA ALA A 109 -6.24 -10.67 5.91
C ALA A 109 -5.62 -10.45 7.29
N ILE A 110 -4.30 -10.71 7.43
CA ILE A 110 -3.57 -10.48 8.70
C ILE A 110 -3.45 -8.98 8.97
N GLY A 111 -3.11 -8.20 7.95
CA GLY A 111 -3.01 -6.75 8.07
C GLY A 111 -4.32 -6.11 8.52
N ALA A 112 -5.44 -6.49 7.91
CA ALA A 112 -6.77 -6.01 8.28
C ALA A 112 -7.10 -6.32 9.75
N ASP A 113 -6.78 -7.53 10.22
CA ASP A 113 -7.02 -7.95 11.62
C ASP A 113 -6.18 -7.12 12.61
N VAL A 114 -4.87 -7.01 12.36
CA VAL A 114 -3.95 -6.24 13.21
C VAL A 114 -4.36 -4.77 13.26
N MET A 115 -4.63 -4.16 12.12
CA MET A 115 -5.00 -2.75 12.01
C MET A 115 -6.33 -2.47 12.70
N TYR A 116 -7.34 -3.32 12.48
CA TYR A 116 -8.63 -3.21 13.15
C TYR A 116 -8.49 -3.20 14.67
N HIS A 117 -7.78 -4.18 15.24
CA HIS A 117 -7.59 -4.29 16.68
C HIS A 117 -6.76 -3.12 17.25
N ALA A 118 -5.73 -2.66 16.54
CA ALA A 118 -4.93 -1.51 16.95
C ALA A 118 -5.76 -0.21 17.00
N LEU A 119 -6.58 0.04 15.98
CA LEU A 119 -7.47 1.19 15.94
C LEU A 119 -8.54 1.15 17.04
N LYS A 120 -9.11 -0.02 17.31
CA LYS A 120 -10.05 -0.23 18.43
C LYS A 120 -9.38 -0.06 19.80
N ALA A 121 -8.09 -0.38 19.91
CA ALA A 121 -7.27 -0.12 21.10
C ALA A 121 -6.75 1.32 21.18
N LYS A 122 -7.24 2.23 20.29
CA LYS A 122 -6.86 3.64 20.20
C LYS A 122 -5.37 3.87 19.96
N LYS A 123 -4.75 3.04 19.12
CA LYS A 123 -3.39 3.23 18.63
C LYS A 123 -3.44 3.86 17.24
N HIS A 124 -2.49 4.76 16.94
CA HIS A 124 -2.26 5.17 15.56
C HIS A 124 -1.80 3.96 14.74
N VAL A 125 -2.17 3.91 13.48
CA VAL A 125 -1.77 2.83 12.57
C VAL A 125 -1.12 3.40 11.32
N ALA A 126 0.09 2.92 11.01
CA ALA A 126 0.76 3.13 9.74
C ALA A 126 0.96 1.77 9.05
N THR A 127 0.67 1.67 7.76
CA THR A 127 0.74 0.38 7.07
C THR A 127 1.58 0.42 5.80
N LEU A 128 2.36 -0.65 5.58
CA LEU A 128 3.01 -0.95 4.32
C LEU A 128 2.20 -1.98 3.49
N ASN A 129 1.03 -2.37 3.99
CA ASN A 129 0.15 -3.38 3.39
C ASN A 129 -0.96 -2.69 2.58
N VAL A 130 -0.59 -2.23 1.40
CA VAL A 130 -1.52 -1.57 0.47
C VAL A 130 -2.62 -2.52 0.00
N GLU A 131 -2.34 -3.84 0.04
CA GLU A 131 -3.28 -4.91 -0.29
C GLU A 131 -4.51 -4.91 0.64
N ALA A 132 -4.30 -4.68 1.94
CA ALA A 132 -5.38 -4.53 2.90
C ALA A 132 -6.11 -3.18 2.71
N ASP A 133 -5.35 -2.10 2.47
CA ASP A 133 -5.91 -0.76 2.29
C ASP A 133 -6.88 -0.67 1.11
N VAL A 134 -6.52 -1.16 -0.08
CA VAL A 134 -7.42 -1.14 -1.25
C VAL A 134 -8.67 -2.01 -1.07
N THR A 135 -8.66 -2.90 -0.08
CA THR A 135 -9.79 -3.81 0.20
C THR A 135 -10.75 -3.23 1.23
N VAL A 136 -10.21 -2.68 2.34
CA VAL A 136 -10.98 -2.25 3.52
C VAL A 136 -10.49 -0.91 4.11
N GLY A 137 -9.66 -0.17 3.38
CA GLY A 137 -9.08 1.12 3.82
C GLY A 137 -10.12 2.15 4.28
N PRO A 138 -11.21 2.42 3.53
CA PRO A 138 -12.26 3.34 3.97
C PRO A 138 -12.85 2.98 5.33
N MET A 139 -13.08 1.69 5.58
CA MET A 139 -13.62 1.24 6.87
C MET A 139 -12.60 1.39 7.99
N LEU A 140 -11.32 1.08 7.75
CA LEU A 140 -10.24 1.29 8.71
C LEU A 140 -10.05 2.78 9.03
N HIS A 141 -10.06 3.65 8.03
CA HIS A 141 -9.97 5.09 8.21
C HIS A 141 -11.17 5.65 9.01
N LYS A 142 -12.39 5.18 8.71
CA LYS A 142 -13.58 5.52 9.51
C LYS A 142 -13.42 5.11 10.97
N ILE A 143 -12.96 3.88 11.24
CA ILE A 143 -12.74 3.38 12.61
C ILE A 143 -11.67 4.22 13.31
N ALA A 144 -10.59 4.60 12.62
CA ALA A 144 -9.55 5.48 13.18
C ALA A 144 -10.15 6.82 13.66
N ARG A 145 -10.93 7.49 12.81
CA ARG A 145 -11.58 8.75 13.15
C ARG A 145 -12.55 8.61 14.33
N GLU A 146 -13.36 7.55 14.37
CA GLU A 146 -14.28 7.27 15.47
C GLU A 146 -13.57 7.06 16.81
N ASN A 147 -12.33 6.54 16.79
CA ASN A 147 -11.51 6.33 17.99
C ASN A 147 -10.54 7.47 18.30
N GLY A 148 -10.53 8.54 17.49
CA GLY A 148 -9.66 9.70 17.68
C GLY A 148 -8.18 9.42 17.43
N VAL A 149 -7.87 8.48 16.54
CA VAL A 149 -6.52 8.10 16.13
C VAL A 149 -6.36 8.24 14.61
N LEU A 150 -5.12 8.11 14.12
CA LEU A 150 -4.79 8.25 12.71
C LEU A 150 -4.53 6.87 12.09
N TYR A 151 -4.90 6.76 10.82
CA TYR A 151 -4.63 5.60 9.97
C TYR A 151 -4.01 6.10 8.65
N SER A 152 -2.92 5.50 8.19
CA SER A 152 -2.35 5.86 6.90
C SER A 152 -1.53 4.73 6.28
N VAL A 153 -1.59 4.60 4.97
CA VAL A 153 -0.55 3.94 4.19
C VAL A 153 0.72 4.79 4.25
N CYS A 154 1.87 4.13 4.31
CA CYS A 154 3.16 4.76 4.52
C CYS A 154 3.71 5.44 3.26
N ASN A 155 4.52 6.50 3.47
CA ASN A 155 5.46 7.01 2.48
C ASN A 155 6.40 5.92 1.97
N GLY A 156 6.94 6.14 0.79
CA GLY A 156 7.95 5.28 0.17
C GLY A 156 7.38 4.24 -0.77
N ASP A 157 6.08 3.90 -0.69
CA ASP A 157 5.41 3.14 -1.74
C ASP A 157 4.91 4.07 -2.84
N GLU A 158 4.84 3.60 -4.08
CA GLU A 158 4.54 4.42 -5.25
C GLU A 158 3.24 5.23 -5.15
N PRO A 159 2.12 4.70 -4.62
CA PRO A 159 0.89 5.49 -4.51
C PRO A 159 1.03 6.69 -3.58
N ALA A 160 1.76 6.56 -2.48
CA ALA A 160 1.98 7.67 -1.55
C ALA A 160 2.83 8.77 -2.17
N GLU A 161 3.88 8.39 -2.88
CA GLU A 161 4.79 9.33 -3.54
C GLU A 161 4.16 10.01 -4.76
N ALA A 162 3.32 9.29 -5.52
CA ALA A 162 2.53 9.88 -6.59
C ALA A 162 1.46 10.84 -6.04
N LYS A 163 0.81 10.50 -4.92
CA LYS A 163 -0.15 11.38 -4.25
C LYS A 163 0.49 12.69 -3.81
N GLU A 164 1.71 12.68 -3.27
CA GLU A 164 2.42 13.92 -2.91
C GLU A 164 2.62 14.83 -4.14
N LEU A 165 2.88 14.27 -5.32
CA LEU A 165 2.95 15.06 -6.56
C LEU A 165 1.57 15.57 -7.01
N VAL A 166 0.51 14.76 -6.83
CA VAL A 166 -0.87 15.18 -7.11
C VAL A 166 -1.28 16.33 -6.20
N ASP A 167 -1.01 16.23 -4.90
CA ASP A 167 -1.31 17.28 -3.92
C ASP A 167 -0.55 18.56 -4.27
N PHE A 168 0.75 18.47 -4.54
CA PHE A 168 1.56 19.60 -4.99
C PHE A 168 1.01 20.28 -6.25
N ALA A 169 0.58 19.49 -7.25
CA ALA A 169 -0.01 20.03 -8.47
C ALA A 169 -1.32 20.78 -8.19
N ARG A 170 -2.19 20.20 -7.34
CA ARG A 170 -3.47 20.78 -6.95
C ARG A 170 -3.31 22.03 -6.10
N ASP A 171 -2.35 22.05 -5.18
CA ASP A 171 -2.03 23.23 -4.35
C ASP A 171 -1.56 24.42 -5.21
N LEU A 172 -0.91 24.14 -6.33
CA LEU A 172 -0.55 25.14 -7.35
C LEU A 172 -1.66 25.43 -8.35
N SER A 173 -2.85 24.85 -8.16
CA SER A 173 -4.02 25.02 -9.05
C SER A 173 -3.81 24.51 -10.48
N PHE A 174 -2.94 23.53 -10.69
CA PHE A 174 -2.84 22.83 -11.97
C PHE A 174 -3.97 21.80 -12.13
N GLU A 175 -4.44 21.64 -13.36
CA GLU A 175 -5.25 20.49 -13.74
C GLU A 175 -4.38 19.22 -13.70
N VAL A 176 -4.79 18.23 -12.93
CA VAL A 176 -4.16 16.89 -12.94
C VAL A 176 -4.78 16.09 -14.09
N VAL A 177 -4.03 15.90 -15.15
CA VAL A 177 -4.44 15.15 -16.35
C VAL A 177 -4.40 13.66 -16.07
N MET A 178 -3.31 13.19 -15.48
CA MET A 178 -3.18 11.82 -14.99
C MET A 178 -2.06 11.71 -13.95
N ALA A 179 -2.13 10.67 -13.14
CA ALA A 179 -1.08 10.30 -12.19
C ALA A 179 -0.71 8.81 -12.34
N GLY A 180 0.54 8.45 -12.07
CA GLY A 180 0.94 7.06 -12.22
C GLY A 180 2.39 6.76 -11.89
N LYS A 181 2.80 5.55 -12.26
CA LYS A 181 4.13 5.01 -12.01
C LYS A 181 4.75 4.31 -13.22
N GLY A 182 6.06 4.17 -13.21
CA GLY A 182 6.76 3.27 -14.13
C GLY A 182 6.73 1.82 -13.62
N LYS A 183 6.48 0.85 -14.50
CA LYS A 183 6.53 -0.59 -14.21
C LYS A 183 7.81 -1.19 -14.80
N ASN A 184 8.66 -1.74 -13.93
CA ASN A 184 9.97 -2.29 -14.33
C ASN A 184 10.01 -3.82 -14.50
N ASN A 185 9.02 -4.54 -13.99
CA ASN A 185 8.92 -5.99 -14.17
C ASN A 185 8.07 -6.29 -15.41
N PRO A 186 8.36 -7.34 -16.17
CA PRO A 186 7.51 -7.75 -17.29
C PRO A 186 6.10 -8.07 -16.80
N PHE A 187 5.11 -7.94 -17.68
CA PHE A 187 3.75 -8.33 -17.40
C PHE A 187 3.51 -9.75 -17.89
N GLU A 188 3.45 -10.69 -16.97
CA GLU A 188 3.26 -12.13 -17.18
C GLU A 188 2.04 -12.58 -16.35
N PRO A 189 0.79 -12.46 -16.85
CA PRO A 189 -0.45 -12.60 -16.07
C PRO A 189 -0.59 -13.89 -15.29
N HIS A 190 -0.02 -14.98 -15.78
CA HIS A 190 -0.12 -16.30 -15.17
C HIS A 190 1.12 -16.69 -14.34
N SER A 191 2.04 -15.75 -14.09
CA SER A 191 3.22 -16.06 -13.28
C SER A 191 2.82 -16.43 -11.85
N ASN A 192 3.58 -17.37 -11.29
CA ASN A 192 3.37 -17.94 -9.97
C ASN A 192 4.74 -18.12 -9.29
N PRO A 193 4.79 -18.50 -8.01
CA PRO A 193 6.06 -18.65 -7.29
C PRO A 193 7.09 -19.54 -7.97
N ASP A 194 6.68 -20.62 -8.62
CA ASP A 194 7.58 -21.55 -9.31
C ASP A 194 8.15 -20.94 -10.59
N SER A 195 7.30 -20.29 -11.39
CA SER A 195 7.71 -19.67 -12.66
C SER A 195 8.72 -18.52 -12.47
N VAL A 196 8.77 -17.90 -11.30
CA VAL A 196 9.67 -16.79 -10.97
C VAL A 196 10.79 -17.19 -9.99
N ALA A 197 10.84 -18.45 -9.53
CA ALA A 197 11.74 -18.91 -8.46
C ALA A 197 13.21 -18.57 -8.72
N GLU A 198 13.73 -18.84 -9.92
CA GLU A 198 15.11 -18.54 -10.28
C GLU A 198 15.41 -17.02 -10.27
N ARG A 199 14.46 -16.21 -10.80
CA ARG A 199 14.59 -14.74 -10.78
C ARG A 199 14.52 -14.19 -9.36
N ALA A 200 13.68 -14.77 -8.52
CA ALA A 200 13.53 -14.41 -7.12
C ALA A 200 14.82 -14.71 -6.34
N ALA A 201 15.41 -15.90 -6.52
CA ALA A 201 16.66 -16.30 -5.88
C ALA A 201 17.81 -15.35 -6.25
N LYS A 202 17.95 -14.98 -7.53
CA LYS A 202 18.98 -14.02 -8.00
C LYS A 202 18.82 -12.61 -7.38
N LYS A 203 17.60 -12.22 -7.02
CA LYS A 203 17.29 -10.92 -6.41
C LYS A 203 17.17 -10.98 -4.88
N HIS A 204 17.39 -12.13 -4.26
CA HIS A 204 17.18 -12.38 -2.84
C HIS A 204 15.74 -11.99 -2.37
N MET A 205 14.75 -12.25 -3.22
CA MET A 205 13.35 -11.93 -3.00
C MET A 205 12.53 -13.19 -2.69
N ASN A 206 11.41 -12.98 -1.98
CA ASN A 206 10.38 -14.00 -1.85
C ASN A 206 9.72 -14.26 -3.21
N PRO A 207 9.65 -15.53 -3.70
CA PRO A 207 9.03 -15.84 -4.99
C PRO A 207 7.56 -15.40 -5.11
N LYS A 208 6.78 -15.51 -4.03
CA LYS A 208 5.38 -15.07 -4.02
C LYS A 208 5.26 -13.54 -4.21
N MET A 209 6.17 -12.77 -3.59
CA MET A 209 6.24 -11.33 -3.80
C MET A 209 6.62 -11.00 -5.25
N LEU A 210 7.64 -11.65 -5.81
CA LEU A 210 8.04 -11.40 -7.20
C LEU A 210 6.93 -11.81 -8.19
N ALA A 211 6.18 -12.89 -7.90
CA ALA A 211 5.03 -13.30 -8.71
C ALA A 211 3.96 -12.20 -8.74
N SER A 212 3.65 -11.55 -7.62
CA SER A 212 2.68 -10.43 -7.58
C SER A 212 3.14 -9.21 -8.40
N PHE A 213 4.45 -9.01 -8.56
CA PHE A 213 4.98 -7.94 -9.42
C PHE A 213 4.86 -8.29 -10.91
N THR A 214 5.11 -9.55 -11.27
CA THR A 214 5.10 -9.99 -12.66
C THR A 214 3.70 -10.29 -13.18
N ASP A 215 2.79 -10.82 -12.34
CA ASP A 215 1.38 -11.06 -12.73
C ASP A 215 0.55 -9.75 -12.80
N GLY A 216 1.13 -8.64 -12.37
CA GLY A 216 0.53 -7.32 -12.41
C GLY A 216 -0.24 -6.93 -11.15
N SER A 217 -0.54 -7.86 -10.25
CA SER A 217 -1.36 -7.58 -9.05
C SER A 217 -0.85 -6.38 -8.25
N LYS A 218 0.47 -6.30 -7.98
CA LYS A 218 1.03 -5.20 -7.20
C LYS A 218 0.82 -3.84 -7.90
N THR A 219 1.03 -3.77 -9.21
CA THR A 219 0.78 -2.53 -9.98
C THR A 219 -0.69 -2.12 -9.93
N MET A 220 -1.62 -3.09 -10.07
CA MET A 220 -3.06 -2.82 -9.98
C MET A 220 -3.44 -2.31 -8.59
N ILE A 221 -2.91 -2.90 -7.52
CA ILE A 221 -3.14 -2.52 -6.13
C ILE A 221 -2.61 -1.10 -5.86
N GLU A 222 -1.39 -0.79 -6.26
CA GLU A 222 -0.78 0.52 -6.05
C GLU A 222 -1.53 1.63 -6.79
N MET A 223 -1.93 1.39 -8.03
CA MET A 223 -2.68 2.38 -8.80
C MET A 223 -4.13 2.53 -8.29
N ALA A 224 -4.74 1.47 -7.78
CA ALA A 224 -6.03 1.54 -7.10
C ALA A 224 -5.93 2.38 -5.81
N ALA A 225 -4.89 2.19 -4.99
CA ALA A 225 -4.67 3.00 -3.80
C ALA A 225 -4.50 4.49 -4.14
N LEU A 226 -3.74 4.81 -5.21
CA LEU A 226 -3.60 6.18 -5.69
C LEU A 226 -4.94 6.76 -6.15
N ALA A 227 -5.72 6.02 -6.94
CA ALA A 227 -7.04 6.44 -7.40
C ALA A 227 -7.98 6.72 -6.22
N ASN A 228 -8.05 5.80 -5.26
CA ASN A 228 -8.90 5.92 -4.07
C ASN A 228 -8.51 7.12 -3.19
N ALA A 229 -7.21 7.38 -3.01
CA ALA A 229 -6.73 8.48 -2.19
C ALA A 229 -6.83 9.86 -2.86
N THR A 230 -6.90 9.92 -4.18
CA THR A 230 -6.90 11.17 -4.94
C THR A 230 -8.24 11.51 -5.59
N GLY A 231 -9.17 10.55 -5.64
CA GLY A 231 -10.43 10.69 -6.37
C GLY A 231 -10.27 10.67 -7.90
N LEU A 232 -9.07 10.33 -8.40
CA LEU A 232 -8.84 10.11 -9.83
C LEU A 232 -9.46 8.77 -10.25
N LYS A 233 -9.87 8.66 -11.51
CA LYS A 233 -10.47 7.43 -12.05
C LYS A 233 -9.40 6.53 -12.67
N LEU A 234 -9.70 5.26 -12.89
CA LEU A 234 -8.90 4.42 -13.79
C LEU A 234 -9.19 4.77 -15.26
N THR A 235 -8.16 4.66 -16.10
CA THR A 235 -8.34 4.76 -17.56
C THR A 235 -9.36 3.75 -18.08
N LYS A 236 -9.19 2.48 -17.69
CA LYS A 236 -10.11 1.36 -17.97
C LYS A 236 -9.79 0.19 -17.03
N ARG A 237 -10.60 -0.87 -17.06
CA ARG A 237 -10.29 -2.14 -16.38
C ARG A 237 -8.90 -2.65 -16.80
N GLY A 238 -8.02 -2.89 -15.82
CA GLY A 238 -6.65 -3.34 -16.01
C GLY A 238 -5.69 -2.28 -16.53
N MET A 239 -6.16 -1.03 -16.73
CA MET A 239 -5.39 0.10 -17.24
C MET A 239 -4.89 -0.08 -18.69
N ILE A 240 -4.20 0.91 -19.24
CA ILE A 240 -3.65 0.88 -20.61
C ILE A 240 -2.20 0.36 -20.58
N GLY A 241 -1.38 0.88 -19.66
CA GLY A 241 0.02 0.53 -19.51
C GLY A 241 0.90 0.83 -20.73
N PRO A 242 0.82 2.02 -21.33
CA PRO A 242 1.56 2.33 -22.57
C PRO A 242 3.07 2.35 -22.33
N GLN A 243 3.83 2.26 -23.40
CA GLN A 243 5.28 2.54 -23.33
C GLN A 243 5.49 4.07 -23.32
N ALA A 244 6.31 4.53 -22.36
CA ALA A 244 6.70 5.93 -22.25
C ALA A 244 8.14 6.04 -21.73
N SER A 245 8.77 7.18 -21.97
CA SER A 245 10.04 7.57 -21.38
C SER A 245 9.86 8.78 -20.47
N ARG A 246 10.84 9.05 -19.63
CA ARG A 246 10.86 10.24 -18.75
C ARG A 246 10.68 11.55 -19.48
N THR A 247 11.04 11.60 -20.76
CA THR A 247 10.95 12.80 -21.61
C THR A 247 9.70 12.86 -22.47
N THR A 248 8.89 11.78 -22.50
CA THR A 248 7.69 11.69 -23.34
C THR A 248 6.39 11.49 -22.56
N LEU A 249 6.43 11.50 -21.21
CA LEU A 249 5.27 11.29 -20.37
C LEU A 249 4.09 12.20 -20.75
N GLN A 250 4.34 13.51 -20.89
CA GLN A 250 3.34 14.50 -21.22
C GLN A 250 2.80 14.36 -22.67
N ASP A 251 3.54 13.72 -23.56
CA ASP A 251 3.13 13.49 -24.95
C ASP A 251 2.29 12.21 -25.08
N VAL A 252 2.61 11.18 -24.28
CA VAL A 252 1.89 9.91 -24.24
C VAL A 252 0.57 10.08 -23.47
N PHE A 253 0.63 10.67 -22.27
CA PHE A 253 -0.50 10.80 -21.37
C PHE A 253 -1.22 12.14 -21.53
N LYS A 254 -1.76 12.38 -22.72
CA LYS A 254 -2.69 13.47 -23.05
C LYS A 254 -3.91 12.90 -23.78
N PRO A 255 -4.99 13.67 -23.99
CA PRO A 255 -6.17 13.20 -24.69
C PRO A 255 -5.87 12.59 -26.07
N ALA A 256 -6.57 11.52 -26.41
CA ALA A 256 -6.40 10.81 -27.68
C ALA A 256 -6.67 11.74 -28.89
N GLY A 257 -7.63 12.66 -28.78
CA GLY A 257 -7.90 13.69 -29.78
C GLY A 257 -6.73 14.67 -30.03
N GLU A 258 -5.76 14.72 -29.10
CA GLU A 258 -4.54 15.53 -29.19
C GLU A 258 -3.28 14.68 -29.47
N GLY A 259 -3.48 13.41 -29.84
CA GLY A 259 -2.42 12.46 -30.19
C GLY A 259 -1.80 11.69 -29.00
N GLY A 260 -2.46 11.66 -27.85
CA GLY A 260 -2.11 10.84 -26.70
C GLY A 260 -2.93 9.54 -26.64
N VAL A 261 -3.01 8.95 -25.43
CA VAL A 261 -3.67 7.64 -25.20
C VAL A 261 -4.92 7.74 -24.32
N LEU A 262 -5.24 8.92 -23.77
CA LEU A 262 -6.31 9.06 -22.77
C LEU A 262 -7.66 9.38 -23.41
N ASP A 263 -8.69 8.64 -23.03
CA ASP A 263 -10.08 8.95 -23.42
C ASP A 263 -10.68 10.09 -22.57
N GLU A 264 -10.22 10.23 -21.32
CA GLU A 264 -10.59 11.31 -20.38
C GLU A 264 -9.38 11.76 -19.55
N THR A 265 -9.43 12.95 -18.96
CA THR A 265 -8.44 13.44 -17.98
C THR A 265 -8.88 13.16 -16.56
N GLY A 266 -7.98 13.38 -15.59
CA GLY A 266 -8.26 13.06 -14.17
C GLY A 266 -8.19 11.56 -13.88
N VAL A 267 -7.21 10.87 -14.47
CA VAL A 267 -7.10 9.41 -14.42
C VAL A 267 -5.78 8.93 -13.81
N VAL A 268 -5.77 7.65 -13.47
CA VAL A 268 -4.59 6.90 -13.01
C VAL A 268 -4.27 5.80 -14.00
N ASP A 269 -2.97 5.62 -14.28
CA ASP A 269 -2.45 4.53 -15.09
C ASP A 269 -0.98 4.24 -14.73
N TYR A 270 -0.37 3.24 -15.32
CA TYR A 270 1.07 2.99 -15.25
C TYR A 270 1.67 3.07 -16.66
N CYS A 271 3.00 3.10 -16.75
CA CYS A 271 3.69 2.93 -18.02
C CYS A 271 4.83 1.92 -17.93
N THR A 272 5.24 1.42 -19.08
CA THR A 272 6.47 0.64 -19.25
C THR A 272 7.54 1.54 -19.90
N GLY A 273 8.83 1.19 -19.72
CA GLY A 273 9.96 1.97 -20.25
C GLY A 273 10.92 2.42 -19.15
N ASP A 274 11.64 3.51 -19.37
CA ASP A 274 12.71 3.99 -18.46
C ASP A 274 12.20 4.90 -17.31
N VAL A 275 10.89 4.93 -17.08
CA VAL A 275 10.27 5.72 -16.00
C VAL A 275 10.45 5.06 -14.63
N ALA A 276 10.40 3.72 -14.58
CA ALA A 276 10.60 3.00 -13.32
C ALA A 276 12.04 3.17 -12.76
N PRO A 277 12.21 3.26 -11.44
CA PRO A 277 11.23 3.06 -10.37
C PRO A 277 10.45 4.34 -9.98
N GLY A 278 10.31 5.28 -10.88
CA GLY A 278 9.72 6.58 -10.56
C GLY A 278 8.19 6.62 -10.64
N VAL A 279 7.66 7.68 -10.04
CA VAL A 279 6.26 8.07 -10.10
C VAL A 279 6.12 9.42 -10.78
N PHE A 280 4.98 9.71 -11.37
CA PHE A 280 4.79 10.94 -12.14
C PHE A 280 3.34 11.41 -12.14
N VAL A 281 3.18 12.70 -12.43
CA VAL A 281 1.88 13.34 -12.67
C VAL A 281 2.01 14.17 -13.95
N VAL A 282 1.09 14.00 -14.88
CA VAL A 282 0.94 14.91 -16.03
C VAL A 282 -0.08 15.97 -15.65
N ILE A 283 0.33 17.20 -15.78
CA ILE A 283 -0.46 18.39 -15.44
C ILE A 283 -0.70 19.25 -16.67
N LYS A 284 -1.73 20.10 -16.60
CA LYS A 284 -2.05 21.12 -17.58
C LYS A 284 -2.29 22.45 -16.89
N THR A 285 -1.91 23.54 -17.54
CA THR A 285 -2.29 24.89 -17.11
C THR A 285 -3.05 25.60 -18.22
N ASP A 286 -4.05 26.37 -17.84
CA ASP A 286 -4.81 27.26 -18.70
C ASP A 286 -4.22 28.69 -18.78
N SER A 287 -3.22 28.99 -17.91
CA SER A 287 -2.53 30.26 -17.91
C SER A 287 -1.41 30.28 -18.97
N PRO A 288 -1.51 31.10 -20.00
CA PRO A 288 -0.44 31.22 -21.01
C PRO A 288 0.90 31.67 -20.42
N TYR A 289 0.85 32.57 -19.43
CA TYR A 289 2.05 33.06 -18.76
C TYR A 289 2.75 31.95 -17.96
N VAL A 290 1.98 31.16 -17.21
CA VAL A 290 2.54 30.00 -16.47
C VAL A 290 3.13 28.96 -17.43
N ALA A 291 2.45 28.70 -18.56
CA ALA A 291 2.97 27.79 -19.58
C ALA A 291 4.29 28.31 -20.19
N GLU A 292 4.40 29.61 -20.43
CA GLU A 292 5.64 30.26 -20.91
C GLU A 292 6.78 30.12 -19.89
N GLU A 293 6.50 30.38 -18.59
CA GLU A 293 7.48 30.20 -17.50
C GLU A 293 7.93 28.74 -17.38
N MET A 294 7.01 27.76 -17.44
CA MET A 294 7.38 26.34 -17.39
C MET A 294 8.23 25.94 -18.60
N SER A 295 7.93 26.49 -19.76
CA SER A 295 8.73 26.26 -20.96
C SER A 295 10.14 26.86 -20.84
N TYR A 296 10.25 28.08 -20.30
CA TYR A 296 11.52 28.74 -19.98
C TYR A 296 12.35 27.91 -18.99
N LEU A 297 11.69 27.25 -18.00
CA LEU A 297 12.31 26.35 -17.05
C LEU A 297 12.59 24.95 -17.61
N SER A 298 12.51 24.74 -18.92
CA SER A 298 12.83 23.51 -19.63
C SER A 298 11.88 22.33 -19.31
N MET A 299 10.64 22.62 -18.92
CA MET A 299 9.62 21.59 -18.68
C MET A 299 8.93 21.11 -19.99
N GLY A 300 9.28 21.67 -21.13
CA GLY A 300 8.69 21.37 -22.45
C GLY A 300 7.84 22.53 -23.00
N PRO A 301 7.28 22.38 -24.23
CA PRO A 301 6.56 23.47 -24.90
C PRO A 301 5.14 23.72 -24.36
N GLY A 302 4.63 22.82 -23.49
CA GLY A 302 3.24 22.87 -23.00
C GLY A 302 2.17 22.53 -24.06
N PRO A 303 0.89 22.60 -23.72
CA PRO A 303 0.31 22.95 -22.42
C PRO A 303 0.35 21.82 -21.37
N TYR A 304 0.85 20.63 -21.75
CA TYR A 304 1.02 19.47 -20.87
C TYR A 304 2.44 19.40 -20.37
N PHE A 305 2.62 19.14 -19.05
CA PHE A 305 3.91 19.05 -18.40
C PHE A 305 3.96 17.83 -17.48
N ALA A 306 5.12 17.21 -17.33
CA ALA A 306 5.30 16.07 -16.43
C ALA A 306 6.07 16.49 -15.17
N LEU A 307 5.48 16.25 -14.00
CA LEU A 307 6.17 16.23 -12.72
C LEU A 307 6.63 14.80 -12.48
N TYR A 308 7.92 14.60 -12.23
CA TYR A 308 8.51 13.27 -12.14
C TYR A 308 9.42 13.16 -10.93
N ARG A 309 9.19 12.12 -10.13
CA ARG A 309 10.07 11.71 -9.05
C ARG A 309 10.76 10.40 -9.45
N PRO A 310 12.10 10.38 -9.63
CA PRO A 310 12.82 9.25 -10.22
C PRO A 310 13.05 8.06 -9.26
N TYR A 311 12.53 8.10 -8.05
CA TYR A 311 12.72 7.09 -7.03
C TYR A 311 11.52 7.02 -6.08
N HIS A 312 11.39 5.88 -5.44
CA HIS A 312 10.65 5.66 -4.21
C HIS A 312 11.48 4.70 -3.33
N LEU A 313 11.54 4.91 -2.02
CA LEU A 313 12.48 4.19 -1.16
C LEU A 313 11.77 3.26 -0.16
N ALA A 314 10.54 2.86 -0.44
CA ALA A 314 9.75 1.88 0.31
C ALA A 314 9.92 2.03 1.84
N SER A 315 10.42 0.99 2.52
CA SER A 315 10.59 0.96 3.96
C SER A 315 11.53 2.05 4.54
N VAL A 316 12.39 2.66 3.71
CA VAL A 316 13.31 3.73 4.15
C VAL A 316 12.57 5.04 4.38
N GLU A 317 11.56 5.35 3.57
CA GLU A 317 10.72 6.55 3.72
C GLU A 317 9.54 6.33 4.67
N ALA A 318 9.07 5.09 4.84
CA ALA A 318 7.89 4.75 5.63
C ALA A 318 7.87 5.37 7.05
N PRO A 319 9.00 5.50 7.81
CA PRO A 319 9.02 6.20 9.10
C PRO A 319 8.61 7.68 9.03
N MET A 320 8.66 8.30 7.84
CA MET A 320 8.20 9.69 7.67
C MET A 320 6.69 9.81 7.89
N THR A 321 5.89 8.80 7.52
CA THR A 321 4.45 8.79 7.83
C THR A 321 4.22 8.82 9.34
N VAL A 322 4.93 7.97 10.10
CA VAL A 322 4.84 7.99 11.57
C VAL A 322 5.23 9.35 12.13
N ALA A 323 6.30 9.96 11.60
CA ALA A 323 6.71 11.29 12.02
C ALA A 323 5.68 12.37 11.68
N LYS A 324 5.08 12.34 10.48
CA LYS A 324 4.00 13.26 10.06
C LYS A 324 2.77 13.11 10.97
N MET A 325 2.37 11.88 11.28
CA MET A 325 1.27 11.60 12.20
C MET A 325 1.51 12.20 13.58
N LEU A 326 2.65 11.91 14.20
CA LEU A 326 2.95 12.32 15.56
C LEU A 326 3.25 13.83 15.72
N VAL A 327 3.79 14.46 14.69
CA VAL A 327 4.17 15.89 14.74
C VAL A 327 3.06 16.80 14.25
N ASN A 328 2.37 16.40 13.18
CA ASN A 328 1.41 17.28 12.48
C ASN A 328 -0.04 16.76 12.52
N GLY A 329 -0.30 15.55 13.01
CA GLY A 329 -1.60 14.91 12.85
C GLY A 329 -1.95 14.63 11.37
N TYR A 330 -0.94 14.40 10.51
CA TYR A 330 -1.13 14.29 9.07
C TYR A 330 -1.07 12.83 8.62
N GLU A 331 -2.03 12.44 7.81
CA GLU A 331 -2.14 11.12 7.16
C GLU A 331 -1.62 11.22 5.72
N THR A 332 -0.63 10.40 5.37
CA THR A 332 0.03 10.46 4.06
C THR A 332 -0.89 10.00 2.93
N LEU A 333 -1.50 8.82 3.10
CA LEU A 333 -2.42 8.26 2.11
C LEU A 333 -3.54 7.53 2.83
N THR A 334 -4.77 7.99 2.61
CA THR A 334 -6.02 7.41 3.09
C THR A 334 -7.11 7.64 2.05
N CYS A 335 -8.22 6.95 2.18
CA CYS A 335 -9.43 7.21 1.40
C CYS A 335 -10.68 7.10 2.27
N ASP A 336 -11.70 7.89 1.93
CA ASP A 336 -13.00 7.85 2.60
C ASP A 336 -14.01 6.92 1.90
N SER A 337 -13.79 6.65 0.62
CA SER A 337 -14.60 5.75 -0.21
C SER A 337 -13.75 5.21 -1.37
N LEU A 338 -14.15 4.06 -1.90
CA LEU A 338 -13.48 3.47 -3.04
C LEU A 338 -13.92 4.13 -4.35
N MET A 339 -12.96 4.50 -5.18
CA MET A 339 -13.14 4.85 -6.59
C MET A 339 -12.86 3.63 -7.48
N THR A 340 -12.04 2.73 -6.98
CA THR A 340 -11.45 1.61 -7.70
C THR A 340 -11.41 0.39 -6.80
N GLU A 341 -11.75 -0.76 -7.39
CA GLU A 341 -11.58 -2.10 -6.81
C GLU A 341 -10.38 -2.78 -7.43
N VAL A 342 -9.79 -3.73 -6.70
CA VAL A 342 -8.86 -4.71 -7.28
C VAL A 342 -9.52 -6.07 -7.26
N ILE A 343 -10.17 -6.40 -8.37
CA ILE A 343 -10.92 -7.64 -8.55
C ILE A 343 -10.00 -8.82 -8.85
N ALA A 344 -10.49 -10.04 -8.61
CA ALA A 344 -9.74 -11.26 -8.83
C ALA A 344 -9.97 -11.83 -10.23
N SER A 345 -8.88 -12.24 -10.90
CA SER A 345 -8.90 -13.01 -12.13
C SER A 345 -8.10 -14.29 -11.95
N THR A 346 -8.64 -15.44 -12.34
CA THR A 346 -7.95 -16.74 -12.19
C THR A 346 -6.69 -16.81 -13.05
N LYS A 347 -5.60 -17.38 -12.52
CA LYS A 347 -4.34 -17.63 -13.27
C LYS A 347 -4.26 -19.04 -13.84
N LYS A 348 -5.12 -19.92 -13.41
CA LYS A 348 -5.24 -21.32 -13.84
C LYS A 348 -6.70 -21.74 -13.85
N GLU A 349 -6.99 -22.91 -14.40
CA GLU A 349 -8.27 -23.56 -14.15
C GLU A 349 -8.41 -23.94 -12.69
N HIS A 350 -9.57 -23.71 -12.11
CA HIS A 350 -9.95 -24.16 -10.76
C HIS A 350 -11.05 -25.20 -10.86
N LYS A 351 -10.98 -26.22 -10.00
CA LYS A 351 -12.04 -27.18 -9.83
C LYS A 351 -12.93 -26.81 -8.65
N ALA A 352 -14.19 -27.18 -8.72
CA ALA A 352 -15.10 -27.09 -7.58
C ALA A 352 -14.46 -27.72 -6.33
N GLY A 353 -14.50 -27.01 -5.20
CA GLY A 353 -13.85 -27.42 -3.95
C GLY A 353 -12.39 -27.00 -3.79
N GLU A 354 -11.73 -26.45 -4.81
CA GLU A 354 -10.36 -25.95 -4.72
C GLU A 354 -10.30 -24.64 -3.95
N LYS A 355 -9.26 -24.48 -3.10
CA LYS A 355 -9.03 -23.25 -2.34
C LYS A 355 -8.15 -22.26 -3.10
N PHE A 356 -8.44 -20.98 -2.91
CA PHE A 356 -7.58 -19.87 -3.36
C PHE A 356 -6.47 -19.58 -2.35
N ASP A 357 -5.28 -19.29 -2.83
CA ASP A 357 -4.05 -19.15 -2.02
C ASP A 357 -3.59 -17.70 -1.80
N GLY A 358 -4.36 -16.72 -2.26
CA GLY A 358 -4.10 -15.30 -2.07
C GLY A 358 -3.12 -14.69 -3.07
N ILE A 359 -2.84 -13.39 -2.88
CA ILE A 359 -2.08 -12.54 -3.81
C ILE A 359 -0.67 -13.07 -4.04
N GLY A 360 -0.22 -13.06 -5.31
CA GLY A 360 1.09 -13.55 -5.72
C GLY A 360 1.24 -15.08 -5.69
N GLY A 361 0.18 -15.81 -5.37
CA GLY A 361 0.14 -17.27 -5.38
C GLY A 361 -0.10 -17.87 -6.77
N TYR A 362 -0.73 -19.06 -6.78
CA TYR A 362 -1.00 -19.84 -8.00
C TYR A 362 -2.40 -19.58 -8.54
N SER A 363 -3.32 -19.15 -7.69
CA SER A 363 -4.76 -19.18 -7.95
C SER A 363 -5.27 -18.01 -8.78
N ALA A 364 -4.98 -16.78 -8.33
CA ALA A 364 -5.54 -15.59 -8.93
C ALA A 364 -4.53 -14.43 -8.94
N ARG A 365 -4.80 -13.45 -9.81
CA ARG A 365 -4.14 -12.15 -9.87
C ARG A 365 -5.15 -11.03 -9.68
N GLY A 366 -4.66 -9.87 -9.25
CA GLY A 366 -5.45 -8.65 -9.14
C GLY A 366 -5.59 -7.94 -10.49
N VAL A 367 -6.77 -7.41 -10.75
CA VAL A 367 -7.07 -6.52 -11.89
C VAL A 367 -7.78 -5.29 -11.33
N ALA A 368 -7.23 -4.11 -11.53
CA ALA A 368 -7.90 -2.88 -11.11
C ALA A 368 -9.10 -2.58 -12.00
N ASP A 369 -10.20 -2.18 -11.39
CA ASP A 369 -11.44 -1.85 -12.07
C ASP A 369 -12.13 -0.67 -11.40
N ARG A 370 -13.01 0.02 -12.09
CA ARG A 370 -13.86 1.04 -11.49
C ARG A 370 -14.84 0.37 -10.52
N VAL A 371 -15.02 0.96 -9.35
CA VAL A 371 -15.86 0.35 -8.31
C VAL A 371 -17.29 0.07 -8.77
N ASP A 372 -17.88 0.98 -9.56
CA ASP A 372 -19.25 0.81 -10.06
C ASP A 372 -19.36 -0.36 -11.04
N ASP A 373 -18.37 -0.53 -11.92
CA ASP A 373 -18.33 -1.64 -12.89
C ASP A 373 -18.12 -2.99 -12.17
N ALA A 374 -17.18 -3.03 -11.21
CA ALA A 374 -16.93 -4.21 -10.40
C ALA A 374 -18.17 -4.65 -9.60
N ARG A 375 -18.88 -3.70 -9.00
CA ARG A 375 -20.12 -3.96 -8.25
C ARG A 375 -21.27 -4.42 -9.17
N ALA A 376 -21.42 -3.79 -10.34
CA ALA A 376 -22.46 -4.16 -11.30
C ALA A 376 -22.29 -5.59 -11.82
N GLU A 377 -21.05 -6.07 -11.93
CA GLU A 377 -20.71 -7.44 -12.35
C GLU A 377 -20.57 -8.42 -11.17
N ASN A 378 -20.84 -8.01 -9.93
CA ASN A 378 -20.73 -8.82 -8.71
C ASN A 378 -19.34 -9.43 -8.50
N LEU A 379 -18.27 -8.69 -8.85
CA LEU A 379 -16.88 -9.17 -8.82
C LEU A 379 -16.30 -9.15 -7.41
N VAL A 380 -15.49 -10.18 -7.09
CA VAL A 380 -14.86 -10.33 -5.78
C VAL A 380 -13.53 -9.56 -5.71
N PRO A 381 -13.33 -8.70 -4.70
CA PRO A 381 -12.01 -8.11 -4.44
C PRO A 381 -10.98 -9.18 -4.09
N ILE A 382 -9.79 -9.09 -4.69
CA ILE A 382 -8.74 -10.11 -4.47
C ILE A 382 -8.30 -10.22 -2.99
N GLY A 383 -8.41 -9.13 -2.23
CA GLY A 383 -8.00 -9.09 -0.81
C GLY A 383 -8.83 -10.00 0.10
N VAL A 384 -10.09 -10.31 -0.25
CA VAL A 384 -10.94 -11.23 0.52
C VAL A 384 -10.91 -12.68 0.00
N LEU A 385 -10.18 -12.94 -1.09
CA LEU A 385 -10.22 -14.24 -1.76
C LEU A 385 -9.37 -15.32 -1.07
N GLN A 386 -8.42 -14.95 -0.22
CA GLN A 386 -7.55 -15.92 0.45
C GLN A 386 -8.36 -16.91 1.28
N ASN A 387 -8.12 -18.21 1.08
CA ASN A 387 -8.85 -19.34 1.66
C ASN A 387 -10.29 -19.56 1.14
N ALA A 388 -10.80 -18.70 0.27
CA ALA A 388 -12.08 -18.94 -0.39
C ALA A 388 -12.08 -20.29 -1.15
N VAL A 389 -13.25 -20.92 -1.28
CA VAL A 389 -13.43 -22.19 -1.95
C VAL A 389 -14.24 -22.00 -3.23
N ALA A 390 -13.76 -22.49 -4.36
CA ALA A 390 -14.51 -22.47 -5.62
C ALA A 390 -15.77 -23.34 -5.50
N LYS A 391 -16.96 -22.79 -5.80
CA LYS A 391 -18.24 -23.50 -5.81
C LYS A 391 -18.45 -24.32 -7.07
N ARG A 392 -17.77 -23.97 -8.16
CA ARG A 392 -17.84 -24.60 -9.47
C ARG A 392 -16.49 -24.58 -10.18
N ASP A 393 -16.37 -25.30 -11.28
CA ASP A 393 -15.19 -25.22 -12.15
C ASP A 393 -15.09 -23.81 -12.76
N LEU A 394 -13.92 -23.20 -12.67
CA LEU A 394 -13.63 -21.87 -13.22
C LEU A 394 -12.52 -21.98 -14.26
N PRO A 395 -12.69 -21.41 -15.47
CA PRO A 395 -11.64 -21.42 -16.48
C PRO A 395 -10.51 -20.44 -16.11
N ILE A 396 -9.39 -20.51 -16.81
CA ILE A 396 -8.33 -19.52 -16.75
C ILE A 396 -8.84 -18.14 -17.23
N ASP A 397 -8.30 -17.05 -16.67
CA ASP A 397 -8.66 -15.65 -16.95
C ASP A 397 -10.14 -15.31 -16.64
N HIS A 398 -10.81 -16.12 -15.85
CA HIS A 398 -12.16 -15.86 -15.36
C HIS A 398 -12.13 -14.77 -14.30
N LEU A 399 -12.99 -13.74 -14.44
CA LEU A 399 -13.22 -12.75 -13.38
C LEU A 399 -14.12 -13.38 -12.32
N VAL A 400 -13.60 -13.49 -11.11
CA VAL A 400 -14.27 -14.22 -10.01
C VAL A 400 -15.40 -13.37 -9.45
N THR A 401 -16.61 -13.94 -9.41
CA THR A 401 -17.79 -13.32 -8.79
C THR A 401 -18.07 -13.90 -7.41
N TYR A 402 -18.87 -13.21 -6.60
CA TYR A 402 -19.36 -13.73 -5.31
C TYR A 402 -20.17 -15.03 -5.44
N ASP A 403 -20.77 -15.30 -6.62
CA ASP A 403 -21.48 -16.54 -6.90
C ASP A 403 -20.54 -17.73 -7.15
N ASP A 404 -19.30 -17.47 -7.54
CA ASP A 404 -18.28 -18.47 -7.86
C ASP A 404 -17.61 -19.09 -6.64
N VAL A 405 -17.62 -18.39 -5.50
CA VAL A 405 -16.80 -18.77 -4.35
C VAL A 405 -17.58 -18.73 -3.02
N GLU A 406 -17.15 -19.57 -2.10
CA GLU A 406 -17.49 -19.50 -0.69
C GLU A 406 -16.35 -18.78 0.03
N LEU A 407 -16.61 -17.59 0.56
CA LEU A 407 -15.62 -16.76 1.26
C LEU A 407 -15.54 -17.17 2.73
N ASP A 408 -14.39 -16.86 3.37
CA ASP A 408 -14.21 -17.00 4.81
C ASP A 408 -14.91 -15.85 5.54
N GLU A 409 -16.17 -16.07 5.90
CA GLU A 409 -17.01 -15.05 6.59
C GLU A 409 -16.53 -14.75 8.02
N ASP A 410 -15.71 -15.61 8.62
CA ASP A 410 -15.13 -15.38 9.94
C ASP A 410 -13.92 -14.45 9.91
N ALA A 411 -13.28 -14.30 8.77
CA ALA A 411 -12.13 -13.43 8.60
C ALA A 411 -12.48 -11.95 8.87
N THR A 412 -11.64 -11.26 9.65
CA THR A 412 -11.82 -9.83 9.97
C THR A 412 -11.92 -8.97 8.71
N ILE A 413 -11.12 -9.25 7.68
CA ILE A 413 -11.13 -8.51 6.42
C ILE A 413 -12.48 -8.62 5.70
N PHE A 414 -13.13 -9.81 5.72
CA PHE A 414 -14.45 -10.00 5.14
C PHE A 414 -15.52 -9.20 5.92
N LYS A 415 -15.49 -9.26 7.25
CA LYS A 415 -16.42 -8.50 8.10
C LYS A 415 -16.29 -7.00 7.89
N LEU A 416 -15.06 -6.48 7.83
CA LEU A 416 -14.80 -5.06 7.53
C LEU A 416 -15.30 -4.68 6.13
N ARG A 417 -15.05 -5.54 5.13
CA ARG A 417 -15.53 -5.33 3.77
C ARG A 417 -17.06 -5.26 3.72
N LYS A 418 -17.74 -6.17 4.37
CA LYS A 418 -19.21 -6.18 4.44
C LYS A 418 -19.76 -4.90 5.11
N MET A 419 -19.17 -4.49 6.24
CA MET A 419 -19.52 -3.22 6.88
C MET A 419 -19.31 -2.01 5.96
N GLN A 420 -18.22 -2.00 5.19
CA GLN A 420 -17.91 -0.96 4.21
C GLN A 420 -18.98 -0.89 3.11
N GLU A 421 -19.40 -2.03 2.56
CA GLU A 421 -20.45 -2.13 1.54
C GLU A 421 -21.81 -1.69 2.07
N GLU A 422 -22.18 -2.08 3.29
CA GLU A 422 -23.41 -1.67 3.95
C GLU A 422 -23.47 -0.15 4.17
N LEU A 423 -22.33 0.50 4.35
CA LEU A 423 -22.23 1.96 4.53
C LEU A 423 -22.13 2.70 3.18
N GLY A 424 -21.94 2.01 2.07
CA GLY A 424 -21.76 2.62 0.75
C GLY A 424 -20.44 3.37 0.55
N ILE A 425 -19.39 3.00 1.29
CA ILE A 425 -18.07 3.65 1.26
C ILE A 425 -17.00 2.75 0.65
#